data_fb914792c130c552fd4c9af3acc01ccb
#
_entry.id   fb914792c130c552fd4c9af3acc01ccb
#
_cell.length_a   1.000
_cell.length_b   1.000
_cell.length_c   1.000
_cell.angle_alpha   90.00
_cell.angle_beta   90.00
_cell.angle_gamma   90.00
#
_symmetry.space_group_name_H-M   'P 1'
#
loop_
_entity.id
_entity.type
_entity.pdbx_description
1 polymer ?
#
loop_
_entity_poly.entity_id
_entity_poly.type
_entity_poly.pdbx_seq_one_letter_code
_entity_poly.pdbx_strand_id
1 'polypeptide(L)'
;MSAVLAAMLCASFAGLGSVTNLFSCGEELTVSSHRCDMDRKNGIVLFEGAARVDYRPGYTLLADRVFVIFSGTNELDRIVAAGDVTVTNESRVAVCDRAVFTRRMGELEIRGWPDGRPARLTDESGNSVAGSRMKFWLDASQVEVFDSELTFDKGGRSVKGL
;
A
#
# COMPACT_ATOMS: atom_id res chain seq x y z
N MET A 1 -10.09 22.88 21.11
CA MET A 1 -8.74 22.69 20.59
C MET A 1 -8.16 21.42 21.21
N SER A 2 -8.36 20.30 20.58
CA SER A 2 -7.79 19.03 21.06
C SER A 2 -6.59 18.70 20.20
N ALA A 3 -5.39 18.89 20.77
CA ALA A 3 -4.17 18.39 20.21
C ALA A 3 -4.22 16.84 20.29
N VAL A 4 -4.40 16.19 19.15
CA VAL A 4 -4.19 14.76 19.03
C VAL A 4 -2.70 14.54 19.10
N LEU A 5 -2.22 14.26 20.29
CA LEU A 5 -0.86 13.80 20.54
C LEU A 5 -0.76 12.42 19.86
N ALA A 6 -0.07 12.35 18.71
CA ALA A 6 0.29 11.09 18.09
C ALA A 6 1.19 10.34 19.11
N ALA A 7 0.59 9.43 19.85
CA ALA A 7 1.30 8.60 20.81
C ALA A 7 2.16 7.61 20.03
N MET A 8 3.42 7.98 19.88
CA MET A 8 4.46 7.16 19.31
C MET A 8 4.94 6.18 20.39
N LEU A 9 4.30 5.04 20.47
CA LEU A 9 4.79 3.93 21.23
C LEU A 9 5.74 3.11 20.37
N CYS A 10 7.04 3.43 20.40
CA CYS A 10 8.08 2.46 20.12
C CYS A 10 8.12 1.48 21.28
N ALA A 11 7.25 0.50 21.30
CA ALA A 11 7.31 -0.57 22.29
C ALA A 11 8.33 -1.60 21.80
N SER A 12 9.55 -1.51 22.33
CA SER A 12 10.53 -2.60 22.22
C SER A 12 10.09 -3.72 23.15
N PHE A 13 9.43 -4.74 22.62
CA PHE A 13 9.18 -5.98 23.36
C PHE A 13 10.39 -6.90 23.17
N ALA A 14 11.23 -6.98 24.21
CA ALA A 14 12.31 -7.96 24.28
C ALA A 14 11.73 -9.34 24.68
N GLY A 15 11.39 -10.13 23.67
CA GLY A 15 11.08 -11.56 23.79
C GLY A 15 11.60 -12.24 22.55
N LEU A 16 12.24 -13.41 22.67
CA LEU A 16 12.82 -14.21 21.58
C LEU A 16 11.88 -14.37 20.38
N GLY A 17 11.93 -13.42 19.47
CA GLY A 17 11.13 -13.30 18.25
C GLY A 17 11.41 -11.95 17.63
N SER A 18 11.42 -11.85 16.32
CA SER A 18 11.69 -10.64 15.53
C SER A 18 11.07 -9.39 16.15
N VAL A 19 11.91 -8.40 16.47
CA VAL A 19 11.48 -7.09 16.98
C VAL A 19 10.68 -6.42 15.87
N THR A 20 9.37 -6.30 16.09
CA THR A 20 8.48 -5.61 15.16
C THR A 20 8.18 -4.22 15.71
N ASN A 21 8.54 -3.18 14.97
CA ASN A 21 8.15 -1.83 15.29
C ASN A 21 6.70 -1.61 14.86
N LEU A 22 5.87 -1.14 15.78
CA LEU A 22 4.48 -0.82 15.53
C LEU A 22 4.28 0.69 15.60
N PHE A 23 3.71 1.24 14.55
CA PHE A 23 3.31 2.64 14.46
C PHE A 23 1.80 2.72 14.21
N SER A 24 1.10 3.61 14.90
CA SER A 24 -0.32 3.86 14.70
C SER A 24 -0.58 5.35 14.56
N CYS A 25 -1.34 5.72 13.54
CA CYS A 25 -1.80 7.08 13.30
C CYS A 25 -3.33 7.12 13.30
N GLY A 26 -3.89 7.51 14.45
CA GLY A 26 -5.33 7.44 14.66
C GLY A 26 -5.84 5.99 14.67
N GLU A 27 -7.13 5.82 14.41
CA GLU A 27 -7.77 4.50 14.31
C GLU A 27 -7.70 3.89 12.90
N GLU A 28 -7.21 4.66 11.92
CA GLU A 28 -7.28 4.31 10.49
C GLU A 28 -6.03 3.63 9.95
N LEU A 29 -4.86 3.92 10.52
CA LEU A 29 -3.57 3.47 9.99
C LEU A 29 -2.74 2.80 11.06
N THR A 30 -2.31 1.58 10.79
CA THR A 30 -1.31 0.85 11.58
C THR A 30 -0.20 0.37 10.65
N VAL A 31 1.05 0.59 11.05
CA VAL A 31 2.23 0.11 10.30
C VAL A 31 3.14 -0.69 11.20
N SER A 32 3.60 -1.83 10.74
CA SER A 32 4.58 -2.68 11.44
C SER A 32 5.74 -3.05 10.51
N SER A 33 6.94 -3.20 11.06
CA SER A 33 8.15 -3.59 10.33
C SER A 33 9.26 -4.03 11.28
N HIS A 34 10.34 -4.58 10.73
CA HIS A 34 11.53 -4.94 11.52
C HIS A 34 12.33 -3.70 11.95
N ARG A 35 12.35 -2.65 11.13
CA ARG A 35 13.08 -1.41 11.39
C ARG A 35 12.22 -0.20 11.08
N CYS A 36 12.33 0.83 11.91
CA CYS A 36 11.66 2.11 11.72
C CYS A 36 12.66 3.25 11.94
N ASP A 37 12.74 4.16 10.97
CA ASP A 37 13.51 5.40 11.05
C ASP A 37 12.57 6.60 10.89
N MET A 38 12.76 7.63 11.72
CA MET A 38 11.89 8.81 11.70
C MET A 38 12.68 10.09 11.45
N ASP A 39 12.32 10.81 10.41
CA ASP A 39 12.72 12.19 10.18
C ASP A 39 11.60 13.16 10.60
N ARG A 40 11.65 13.61 11.83
CA ARG A 40 10.65 14.54 12.38
C ARG A 40 10.64 15.91 11.70
N LYS A 41 11.80 16.35 11.19
CA LYS A 41 11.94 17.65 10.55
C LYS A 41 11.16 17.69 9.23
N ASN A 42 11.21 16.61 8.48
CA ASN A 42 10.55 16.49 7.18
C ASN A 42 9.21 15.76 7.25
N GLY A 43 8.79 15.30 8.44
CA GLY A 43 7.54 14.56 8.61
C GLY A 43 7.50 13.23 7.88
N ILE A 44 8.64 12.51 7.82
CA ILE A 44 8.76 11.24 7.10
C ILE A 44 9.11 10.13 8.09
N VAL A 45 8.39 9.01 7.99
CA VAL A 45 8.71 7.77 8.72
C VAL A 45 8.98 6.67 7.70
N LEU A 46 10.15 6.06 7.79
CA LEU A 46 10.56 4.92 6.96
C LEU A 46 10.42 3.63 7.76
N PHE A 47 9.73 2.66 7.20
CA PHE A 47 9.60 1.29 7.71
C PHE A 47 10.29 0.34 6.75
N GLU A 48 11.19 -0.51 7.26
CA GLU A 48 11.96 -1.46 6.47
C GLU A 48 11.90 -2.88 7.05
N GLY A 49 11.95 -3.85 6.17
CA GLY A 49 11.95 -5.28 6.49
C GLY A 49 10.55 -5.80 6.80
N ALA A 50 9.94 -6.48 5.84
CA ALA A 50 8.59 -7.03 5.92
C ALA A 50 7.57 -6.00 6.45
N ALA A 51 7.59 -4.80 5.87
CA ALA A 51 6.68 -3.74 6.27
C ALA A 51 5.23 -4.09 5.91
N ARG A 52 4.34 -3.95 6.90
CA ARG A 52 2.91 -4.18 6.76
C ARG A 52 2.16 -2.92 7.16
N VAL A 53 1.25 -2.49 6.30
CA VAL A 53 0.33 -1.38 6.53
C VAL A 53 -1.08 -1.92 6.56
N ASP A 54 -1.80 -1.70 7.63
CA ASP A 54 -3.24 -1.94 7.72
C ASP A 54 -3.95 -0.58 7.74
N TYR A 55 -4.78 -0.33 6.74
CA TYR A 55 -5.53 0.90 6.57
C TYR A 55 -7.03 0.61 6.49
N ARG A 56 -7.82 1.25 7.34
CA ARG A 56 -9.29 1.13 7.27
C ARG A 56 -9.83 1.97 6.10
N PRO A 57 -10.82 1.48 5.36
CA PRO A 57 -11.76 0.40 5.71
C PRO A 57 -11.44 -1.01 5.17
N GLY A 58 -10.25 -1.55 5.31
CA GLY A 58 -10.00 -2.95 4.99
C GLY A 58 -8.95 -3.17 3.90
N TYR A 59 -7.96 -2.29 3.83
CA TYR A 59 -6.78 -2.47 2.97
C TYR A 59 -5.58 -2.92 3.79
N THR A 60 -4.91 -3.96 3.33
CA THR A 60 -3.60 -4.39 3.83
C THR A 60 -2.58 -4.24 2.71
N LEU A 61 -1.44 -3.63 3.02
CA LEU A 61 -0.32 -3.50 2.10
C LEU A 61 0.92 -4.14 2.73
N LEU A 62 1.61 -4.97 1.97
CA LEU A 62 2.88 -5.59 2.32
C LEU A 62 3.94 -5.09 1.36
N ALA A 63 5.14 -4.78 1.85
CA ALA A 63 6.27 -4.32 1.03
C ALA A 63 7.60 -4.51 1.75
N ASP A 64 8.71 -4.41 1.03
CA ASP A 64 10.05 -4.36 1.64
C ASP A 64 10.24 -3.07 2.42
N ARG A 65 9.77 -1.95 1.87
CA ARG A 65 9.88 -0.61 2.47
C ARG A 65 8.60 0.17 2.32
N VAL A 66 8.26 0.92 3.36
CA VAL A 66 7.12 1.84 3.38
C VAL A 66 7.55 3.18 3.94
N PHE A 67 7.25 4.26 3.22
CA PHE A 67 7.39 5.62 3.68
C PHE A 67 6.00 6.16 4.03
N VAL A 68 5.83 6.64 5.24
CA VAL A 68 4.65 7.38 5.68
C VAL A 68 5.03 8.84 5.76
N ILE A 69 4.34 9.68 5.01
CA ILE A 69 4.64 11.10 4.85
C ILE A 69 3.50 11.90 5.45
N PHE A 70 3.85 12.80 6.35
CA PHE A 70 2.92 13.70 7.02
C PHE A 70 3.06 15.12 6.47
N SER A 71 1.93 15.83 6.38
CA SER A 71 1.92 17.26 6.10
C SER A 71 2.39 18.07 7.32
N GLY A 72 2.66 19.35 7.12
CA GLY A 72 3.11 20.27 8.20
C GLY A 72 2.16 20.38 9.40
N THR A 73 0.94 19.84 9.32
CA THR A 73 -0.06 19.78 10.39
C THR A 73 -0.10 18.41 11.09
N ASN A 74 0.88 17.54 10.85
CA ASN A 74 0.91 16.14 11.32
C ASN A 74 -0.25 15.27 10.82
N GLU A 75 -0.85 15.64 9.70
CA GLU A 75 -1.84 14.82 9.03
C GLU A 75 -1.16 13.91 8.02
N LEU A 76 -1.67 12.69 7.88
CA LEU A 76 -1.22 11.77 6.84
C LEU A 76 -1.45 12.41 5.46
N ASP A 77 -0.38 12.59 4.70
CA ASP A 77 -0.43 13.07 3.32
C ASP A 77 -0.37 11.91 2.33
N ARG A 78 0.64 11.05 2.51
CA ARG A 78 0.96 10.03 1.52
C ARG A 78 1.60 8.80 2.16
N ILE A 79 1.31 7.63 1.58
CA ILE A 79 2.03 6.37 1.86
C ILE A 79 2.68 5.92 0.56
N VAL A 80 3.99 5.64 0.60
CA VAL A 80 4.74 5.11 -0.54
C VAL A 80 5.32 3.76 -0.15
N ALA A 81 4.93 2.71 -0.85
CA ALA A 81 5.46 1.37 -0.68
C ALA A 81 6.35 1.00 -1.87
N ALA A 82 7.43 0.29 -1.62
CA ALA A 82 8.38 -0.13 -2.64
C ALA A 82 9.02 -1.49 -2.32
N GLY A 83 9.21 -2.28 -3.35
CA GLY A 83 9.80 -3.62 -3.31
C GLY A 83 8.75 -4.68 -3.00
N ASP A 84 8.45 -5.52 -3.99
CA ASP A 84 7.51 -6.64 -3.93
C ASP A 84 6.19 -6.32 -3.19
N VAL A 85 5.54 -5.25 -3.66
CA VAL A 85 4.36 -4.71 -3.01
C VAL A 85 3.14 -5.58 -3.31
N THR A 86 2.44 -6.00 -2.25
CA THR A 86 1.13 -6.64 -2.34
C THR A 86 0.09 -5.78 -1.62
N VAL A 87 -0.96 -5.41 -2.32
CA VAL A 87 -2.10 -4.69 -1.76
C VAL A 87 -3.31 -5.61 -1.79
N THR A 88 -3.92 -5.83 -0.65
CA THR A 88 -5.10 -6.70 -0.50
C THR A 88 -6.25 -5.89 0.10
N ASN A 89 -7.43 -6.10 -0.45
CA ASN A 89 -8.67 -5.77 0.22
C ASN A 89 -9.58 -7.02 0.22
N GLU A 90 -10.80 -6.91 0.78
CA GLU A 90 -11.70 -8.05 1.00
C GLU A 90 -11.86 -8.98 -0.22
N SER A 91 -11.82 -8.47 -1.44
CA SER A 91 -12.15 -9.21 -2.66
C SER A 91 -11.06 -9.19 -3.74
N ARG A 92 -9.97 -8.46 -3.54
CA ARG A 92 -8.95 -8.24 -4.58
C ARG A 92 -7.55 -8.24 -4.03
N VAL A 93 -6.62 -8.75 -4.85
CA VAL A 93 -5.18 -8.72 -4.57
C VAL A 93 -4.47 -8.05 -5.74
N ALA A 94 -3.70 -7.02 -5.43
CA ALA A 94 -2.81 -6.38 -6.40
C ALA A 94 -1.35 -6.67 -6.05
N VAL A 95 -0.54 -7.02 -7.06
CA VAL A 95 0.90 -7.26 -6.93
C VAL A 95 1.63 -6.31 -7.86
N CYS A 96 2.63 -5.61 -7.34
CA CYS A 96 3.36 -4.57 -8.08
C CYS A 96 4.75 -4.32 -7.47
N ASP A 97 5.56 -3.48 -8.11
CA ASP A 97 6.85 -3.05 -7.57
C ASP A 97 6.70 -1.86 -6.62
N ARG A 98 5.77 -0.97 -6.91
CA ARG A 98 5.55 0.27 -6.16
C ARG A 98 4.09 0.62 -6.04
N ALA A 99 3.69 1.09 -4.86
CA ALA A 99 2.36 1.64 -4.61
C ALA A 99 2.46 3.01 -3.94
N VAL A 100 1.61 3.94 -4.34
CA VAL A 100 1.52 5.29 -3.76
C VAL A 100 0.06 5.57 -3.43
N PHE A 101 -0.25 5.72 -2.15
CA PHE A 101 -1.54 6.19 -1.69
C PHE A 101 -1.46 7.67 -1.35
N THR A 102 -2.36 8.47 -1.89
CA THR A 102 -2.50 9.91 -1.61
C THR A 102 -3.82 10.15 -0.90
N ARG A 103 -3.76 10.49 0.40
CA ARG A 103 -4.95 10.60 1.25
C ARG A 103 -5.93 11.65 0.76
N ARG A 104 -5.44 12.84 0.42
CA ARG A 104 -6.29 13.96 -0.02
C ARG A 104 -7.15 13.62 -1.24
N MET A 105 -6.63 12.77 -2.11
CA MET A 105 -7.31 12.36 -3.36
C MET A 105 -8.07 11.05 -3.21
N GLY A 106 -7.84 10.30 -2.12
CA GLY A 106 -8.35 8.94 -1.97
C GLY A 106 -7.84 8.00 -3.07
N GLU A 107 -6.68 8.32 -3.66
CA GLU A 107 -6.12 7.64 -4.83
C GLU A 107 -4.98 6.70 -4.41
N LEU A 108 -5.05 5.46 -4.88
CA LEU A 108 -3.96 4.48 -4.84
C LEU A 108 -3.44 4.26 -6.26
N GLU A 109 -2.20 4.63 -6.52
CA GLU A 109 -1.50 4.32 -7.77
C GLU A 109 -0.53 3.15 -7.55
N ILE A 110 -0.60 2.12 -8.40
CA ILE A 110 0.36 1.03 -8.43
C ILE A 110 1.11 0.99 -9.76
N ARG A 111 2.37 0.55 -9.73
CA ARG A 111 3.25 0.45 -10.90
C ARG A 111 3.93 -0.89 -10.97
N GLY A 112 4.06 -1.41 -12.19
CA GLY A 112 4.84 -2.61 -12.49
C GLY A 112 6.35 -2.41 -12.26
N TRP A 113 7.11 -3.46 -12.51
CA TRP A 113 8.56 -3.48 -12.28
C TRP A 113 9.34 -2.75 -13.38
N PRO A 114 10.54 -2.24 -13.06
CA PRO A 114 11.40 -1.57 -14.04
C PRO A 114 11.85 -2.48 -15.21
N ASP A 115 11.82 -3.80 -15.01
CA ASP A 115 12.14 -4.79 -16.04
C ASP A 115 11.02 -5.01 -17.07
N GLY A 116 9.91 -4.28 -16.96
CA GLY A 116 8.76 -4.34 -17.86
C GLY A 116 7.67 -5.31 -17.42
N ARG A 117 7.83 -6.03 -16.30
CA ARG A 117 6.74 -6.84 -15.74
C ARG A 117 5.60 -5.92 -15.29
N PRO A 118 4.35 -6.20 -15.72
CA PRO A 118 3.21 -5.37 -15.36
C PRO A 118 2.80 -5.58 -13.91
N ALA A 119 2.20 -4.56 -13.29
CA ALA A 119 1.38 -4.73 -12.10
C ALA A 119 0.15 -5.59 -12.44
N ARG A 120 -0.32 -6.39 -11.50
CA ARG A 120 -1.46 -7.30 -11.69
C ARG A 120 -2.46 -7.15 -10.56
N LEU A 121 -3.74 -7.05 -10.92
CA LEU A 121 -4.87 -7.10 -10.02
C LEU A 121 -5.67 -8.36 -10.30
N THR A 122 -6.00 -9.12 -9.26
CA THR A 122 -6.78 -10.36 -9.37
C THR A 122 -7.96 -10.27 -8.40
N ASP A 123 -9.15 -10.68 -8.84
CA ASP A 123 -10.34 -10.78 -8.00
C ASP A 123 -10.54 -12.21 -7.44
N GLU A 124 -11.53 -12.38 -6.56
CA GLU A 124 -11.88 -13.68 -5.96
C GLU A 124 -12.30 -14.75 -6.99
N SER A 125 -12.77 -14.33 -8.16
CA SER A 125 -13.17 -15.24 -9.23
C SER A 125 -12.01 -15.68 -10.11
N GLY A 126 -10.78 -15.21 -9.83
CA GLY A 126 -9.59 -15.49 -10.64
C GLY A 126 -9.46 -14.61 -11.88
N ASN A 127 -10.39 -13.67 -12.13
CA ASN A 127 -10.21 -12.71 -13.21
C ASN A 127 -9.06 -11.77 -12.86
N SER A 128 -8.22 -11.46 -13.84
CA SER A 128 -7.10 -10.57 -13.61
C SER A 128 -6.97 -9.50 -14.70
N VAL A 129 -6.50 -8.33 -14.28
CA VAL A 129 -6.06 -7.26 -15.15
C VAL A 129 -4.60 -6.95 -14.85
N ALA A 130 -3.81 -6.78 -15.90
CA ALA A 130 -2.41 -6.40 -15.79
C ALA A 130 -2.17 -5.11 -16.56
N GLY A 131 -1.23 -4.30 -16.11
CA GLY A 131 -0.87 -3.05 -16.77
C GLY A 131 0.41 -2.46 -16.21
N SER A 132 1.03 -1.54 -16.96
CA SER A 132 2.26 -0.85 -16.53
C SER A 132 2.00 0.02 -15.31
N ARG A 133 0.80 0.60 -15.24
CA ARG A 133 0.32 1.44 -14.13
C ARG A 133 -1.18 1.29 -13.98
N MET A 134 -1.67 1.31 -12.74
CA MET A 134 -3.09 1.32 -12.42
C MET A 134 -3.36 2.37 -11.35
N LYS A 135 -4.53 3.00 -11.44
CA LYS A 135 -5.05 3.94 -10.45
C LYS A 135 -6.39 3.46 -9.92
N PHE A 136 -6.55 3.55 -8.63
CA PHE A 136 -7.76 3.18 -7.90
C PHE A 136 -8.22 4.37 -7.08
N TRP A 137 -9.51 4.66 -7.09
CA TRP A 137 -10.13 5.60 -6.15
C TRP A 137 -10.88 4.78 -5.11
N LEU A 138 -10.48 4.89 -3.84
CA LEU A 138 -10.94 4.02 -2.76
C LEU A 138 -12.43 4.20 -2.44
N ASP A 139 -12.98 5.37 -2.70
CA ASP A 139 -14.38 5.75 -2.50
C ASP A 139 -15.25 5.60 -3.76
N ALA A 140 -14.63 5.49 -4.92
CA ALA A 140 -15.29 5.22 -6.17
C ALA A 140 -14.83 3.86 -6.69
N SER A 141 -15.71 2.94 -7.00
CA SER A 141 -15.35 1.63 -7.58
C SER A 141 -14.75 1.73 -8.99
N GLN A 142 -13.91 2.75 -9.20
CA GLN A 142 -13.30 3.08 -10.47
C GLN A 142 -11.82 2.67 -10.48
N VAL A 143 -11.41 2.05 -11.58
CA VAL A 143 -10.03 1.65 -11.84
C VAL A 143 -9.64 2.15 -13.23
N GLU A 144 -8.50 2.81 -13.34
CA GLU A 144 -7.88 3.19 -14.60
C GLU A 144 -6.61 2.35 -14.80
N VAL A 145 -6.46 1.73 -15.97
CA VAL A 145 -5.34 0.83 -16.28
C VAL A 145 -4.65 1.30 -17.55
N PHE A 146 -3.34 1.43 -17.48
CA PHE A 146 -2.48 1.81 -18.61
C PHE A 146 -1.74 0.60 -19.14
N ASP A 147 -1.64 0.48 -20.48
CA ASP A 147 -1.02 -0.65 -21.18
C ASP A 147 -1.62 -1.99 -20.73
N SER A 148 -2.95 -2.10 -20.80
CA SER A 148 -3.72 -3.15 -20.14
C SER A 148 -3.77 -4.48 -20.90
N GLU A 149 -3.69 -5.58 -20.13
CA GLU A 149 -4.03 -6.93 -20.55
C GLU A 149 -5.07 -7.51 -19.60
N LEU A 150 -6.20 -8.01 -20.13
CA LEU A 150 -7.30 -8.58 -19.37
C LEU A 150 -7.32 -10.10 -19.53
N THR A 151 -7.44 -10.82 -18.43
CA THR A 151 -7.61 -12.27 -18.42
C THR A 151 -8.85 -12.63 -17.62
N PHE A 152 -9.77 -13.39 -18.21
CA PHE A 152 -10.96 -13.91 -17.57
C PHE A 152 -10.83 -15.40 -17.32
N ASP A 153 -11.03 -15.83 -16.09
CA ASP A 153 -10.98 -17.25 -15.72
C ASP A 153 -12.35 -17.95 -15.85
N LYS A 154 -13.00 -17.75 -16.98
CA LYS A 154 -14.15 -18.56 -17.39
C LYS A 154 -13.90 -19.19 -18.75
N GLY A 155 -13.13 -20.29 -18.77
CA GLY A 155 -13.01 -21.18 -19.93
C GLY A 155 -12.22 -20.63 -21.10
N GLY A 156 -11.01 -20.13 -20.87
CA GLY A 156 -9.94 -20.17 -21.86
C GLY A 156 -10.11 -19.29 -23.09
N ARG A 157 -10.49 -18.02 -22.96
CA ARG A 157 -10.30 -17.05 -24.04
C ARG A 157 -9.56 -15.83 -23.53
N SER A 158 -8.29 -15.76 -23.86
CA SER A 158 -7.50 -14.53 -23.77
C SER A 158 -7.96 -13.56 -24.83
N VAL A 159 -8.47 -12.40 -24.44
CA VAL A 159 -8.73 -11.30 -25.36
C VAL A 159 -7.58 -10.32 -25.24
N LYS A 160 -6.63 -10.36 -26.20
CA LYS A 160 -5.65 -9.28 -26.33
C LYS A 160 -6.41 -8.02 -26.75
N GLY A 161 -6.35 -6.99 -25.93
CA GLY A 161 -6.94 -5.69 -26.19
C GLY A 161 -6.30 -5.03 -27.41
N LEU A 162 -7.14 -4.41 -28.18
CA LEU A 162 -6.80 -3.54 -29.31
C LEU A 162 -6.10 -2.27 -28.84
#